data_b2916b76382e9f81203a7e947eb32a55
#
_entry.id   b2916b76382e9f81203a7e947eb32a55
#
_cell.length_a   1.000
_cell.length_b   1.000
_cell.length_c   1.000
_cell.angle_alpha   90.00
_cell.angle_beta   90.00
_cell.angle_gamma   90.00
#
_symmetry.space_group_name_H-M   'P 1'
#
loop_
_entity.id
_entity.type
_entity.pdbx_description
1 polymer ?
#
loop_
_entity_poly.entity_id
_entity_poly.type
_entity_poly.pdbx_seq_one_letter_code
_entity_poly.pdbx_strand_id
1 'polypeptide(L)'
;MATASGTRSMFAPVTACWVCGGTSLAAYHSLRFELEAFRSGDQDHELADYSGQRLDLVRCADCGFGQPAALPTLPNYFDRLYDQRWDAQWVVNEFEGGSKDFIFGVILRELDRRVPKRPRTLLDVGAHAGRFLHFAREAGWEVEGIELNPRTAAYAAARTGLPVHQMNAHALADGRRSYDAVVLTDVLEHIPEPVDLLATLAKLTKEGGVVAVKVPCGSSQVVKERVRAAVTSHRVTLADNLVHVNHFSPRSLELALSRSGFEPSVRAAAPELQPAQPARFRRVASNALRLVTYALARLPGGVHTPLALNLQAYGVRRSR
;
A
#
# COMPACT_ATOMS: atom_id res chain seq x y z
N MET A 1 -43.41 -24.04 12.67
CA MET A 1 -42.50 -23.87 11.54
C MET A 1 -41.32 -23.07 12.06
N ALA A 2 -40.21 -23.73 12.34
CA ALA A 2 -38.96 -23.08 12.79
C ALA A 2 -38.25 -22.55 11.53
N THR A 3 -38.12 -21.23 11.42
CA THR A 3 -37.28 -20.60 10.41
C THR A 3 -35.84 -20.94 10.75
N ALA A 4 -35.20 -21.75 9.90
CA ALA A 4 -33.78 -22.00 9.95
C ALA A 4 -33.06 -20.66 9.76
N SER A 5 -32.55 -20.07 10.85
CA SER A 5 -31.57 -19.01 10.85
C SER A 5 -30.28 -19.62 10.27
N GLY A 6 -30.10 -19.48 8.96
CA GLY A 6 -28.85 -19.81 8.32
C GLY A 6 -27.78 -18.95 8.90
N THR A 7 -26.90 -19.49 9.71
CA THR A 7 -25.67 -18.81 10.19
C THR A 7 -24.89 -18.35 8.97
N ARG A 8 -24.93 -17.07 8.67
CA ARG A 8 -24.15 -16.45 7.59
C ARG A 8 -22.67 -16.73 7.89
N SER A 9 -21.97 -17.36 6.96
CA SER A 9 -20.53 -17.59 7.13
C SER A 9 -19.83 -16.26 7.36
N MET A 10 -18.96 -16.17 8.37
CA MET A 10 -18.17 -14.97 8.66
C MET A 10 -17.19 -14.64 7.54
N PHE A 11 -16.85 -15.62 6.70
CA PHE A 11 -15.89 -15.46 5.62
C PHE A 11 -16.42 -15.97 4.30
N ALA A 12 -16.09 -15.24 3.22
CA ALA A 12 -16.32 -15.67 1.85
C ALA A 12 -14.98 -16.14 1.24
N PRO A 13 -14.91 -17.34 0.63
CA PRO A 13 -13.69 -17.84 0.04
C PRO A 13 -13.28 -17.02 -1.18
N VAL A 14 -11.98 -16.81 -1.35
CA VAL A 14 -11.37 -16.19 -2.53
C VAL A 14 -10.90 -17.32 -3.45
N THR A 15 -11.57 -17.51 -4.59
CA THR A 15 -11.37 -18.65 -5.49
C THR A 15 -10.49 -18.35 -6.69
N ALA A 16 -10.19 -17.08 -6.96
CA ALA A 16 -9.35 -16.65 -8.08
C ALA A 16 -8.36 -15.56 -7.65
N CYS A 17 -7.24 -15.50 -8.35
CA CYS A 17 -6.21 -14.48 -8.14
C CYS A 17 -6.73 -13.11 -8.59
N TRP A 18 -6.68 -12.11 -7.71
CA TRP A 18 -7.11 -10.74 -8.00
C TRP A 18 -6.28 -10.03 -9.08
N VAL A 19 -5.07 -10.52 -9.36
CA VAL A 19 -4.19 -9.92 -10.37
C VAL A 19 -4.36 -10.58 -11.74
N CYS A 20 -4.34 -11.91 -11.82
CA CYS A 20 -4.35 -12.60 -13.13
C CYS A 20 -5.64 -13.37 -13.44
N GLY A 21 -6.51 -13.59 -12.43
CA GLY A 21 -7.73 -14.40 -12.58
C GLY A 21 -7.47 -15.93 -12.49
N GLY A 22 -6.22 -16.37 -12.32
CA GLY A 22 -5.85 -17.78 -12.21
C GLY A 22 -6.43 -18.41 -10.93
N THR A 23 -6.82 -19.67 -11.01
CA THR A 23 -7.44 -20.42 -9.90
C THR A 23 -6.46 -21.34 -9.16
N SER A 24 -5.21 -21.43 -9.63
CA SER A 24 -4.16 -22.22 -9.00
C SER A 24 -3.60 -21.48 -7.77
N LEU A 25 -4.33 -21.53 -6.67
CA LEU A 25 -3.99 -20.88 -5.41
C LEU A 25 -3.50 -21.94 -4.42
N ALA A 26 -2.29 -21.79 -3.91
CA ALA A 26 -1.68 -22.68 -2.93
C ALA A 26 -1.32 -21.93 -1.64
N ALA A 27 -1.23 -22.65 -0.52
CA ALA A 27 -0.83 -22.06 0.76
C ALA A 27 0.48 -21.27 0.62
N TYR A 28 0.49 -20.01 1.04
CA TYR A 28 1.65 -19.13 0.92
C TYR A 28 2.64 -19.41 2.02
N HIS A 29 3.60 -20.30 1.73
CA HIS A 29 4.63 -20.72 2.68
C HIS A 29 4.06 -21.23 4.01
N SER A 30 2.90 -21.85 4.00
CA SER A 30 2.19 -22.32 5.19
C SER A 30 1.95 -21.21 6.25
N LEU A 31 1.84 -19.96 5.79
CA LEU A 31 1.50 -18.86 6.67
C LEU A 31 0.01 -18.87 6.97
N ARG A 32 -0.27 -18.98 8.24
CA ARG A 32 -1.59 -18.79 8.81
C ARG A 32 -1.52 -17.68 9.83
N PHE A 33 -2.46 -16.78 9.83
CA PHE A 33 -2.51 -15.66 10.75
C PHE A 33 -3.82 -15.65 11.52
N GLU A 34 -3.78 -15.03 12.68
CA GLU A 34 -4.90 -14.89 13.59
C GLU A 34 -5.30 -13.42 13.65
N LEU A 35 -6.59 -13.16 13.49
CA LEU A 35 -7.13 -11.82 13.60
C LEU A 35 -7.15 -11.38 15.06
N GLU A 36 -6.65 -10.21 15.38
CA GLU A 36 -6.68 -9.62 16.72
C GLU A 36 -7.70 -8.49 16.76
N ALA A 37 -8.48 -8.40 17.82
CA ALA A 37 -9.33 -7.23 18.06
C ALA A 37 -8.45 -6.03 18.42
N PHE A 38 -8.75 -4.87 17.81
CA PHE A 38 -8.11 -3.63 18.20
C PHE A 38 -8.67 -3.16 19.56
N ARG A 39 -7.76 -2.81 20.45
CA ARG A 39 -8.09 -2.26 21.77
C ARG A 39 -8.17 -0.74 21.68
N SER A 40 -9.29 -0.20 21.20
CA SER A 40 -9.61 1.22 21.35
C SER A 40 -10.88 1.37 22.17
N GLY A 41 -11.08 2.54 22.82
CA GLY A 41 -12.18 2.77 23.76
C GLY A 41 -13.58 2.62 23.16
N ASP A 42 -13.73 2.86 21.86
CA ASP A 42 -14.95 2.66 21.08
C ASP A 42 -14.78 1.45 20.16
N GLN A 43 -14.90 0.25 20.73
CA GLN A 43 -14.77 -0.98 19.94
C GLN A 43 -16.00 -1.19 19.05
N ASP A 44 -15.75 -1.38 17.77
CA ASP A 44 -16.74 -1.93 16.86
C ASP A 44 -16.96 -3.42 17.22
N HIS A 45 -18.12 -3.71 17.83
CA HIS A 45 -18.45 -5.05 18.34
C HIS A 45 -18.49 -6.09 17.22
N GLU A 46 -18.94 -5.74 16.01
CA GLU A 46 -19.00 -6.68 14.88
C GLU A 46 -17.60 -7.01 14.33
N LEU A 47 -16.65 -6.05 14.38
CA LEU A 47 -15.24 -6.34 14.11
C LEU A 47 -14.63 -7.22 15.18
N ALA A 48 -15.00 -7.03 16.46
CA ALA A 48 -14.50 -7.82 17.57
C ALA A 48 -14.85 -9.32 17.43
N ASP A 49 -15.97 -9.66 16.80
CA ASP A 49 -16.40 -11.04 16.52
C ASP A 49 -15.41 -11.80 15.63
N TYR A 50 -14.64 -11.09 14.80
CA TYR A 50 -13.58 -11.68 13.97
C TYR A 50 -12.28 -11.95 14.74
N SER A 51 -12.15 -11.50 15.98
CA SER A 51 -10.95 -11.73 16.79
C SER A 51 -10.75 -13.22 17.09
N GLY A 52 -9.51 -13.68 17.00
CA GLY A 52 -9.16 -15.09 17.20
C GLY A 52 -9.48 -16.00 16.00
N GLN A 53 -10.13 -15.48 14.96
CA GLN A 53 -10.33 -16.23 13.72
C GLN A 53 -9.01 -16.41 12.98
N ARG A 54 -8.86 -17.56 12.31
CA ARG A 54 -7.62 -17.89 11.58
C ARG A 54 -7.85 -17.97 10.10
N LEU A 55 -6.99 -17.32 9.36
CA LEU A 55 -7.00 -17.29 7.90
C LEU A 55 -5.68 -17.79 7.32
N ASP A 56 -5.76 -18.41 6.15
CA ASP A 56 -4.60 -18.78 5.37
C ASP A 56 -4.29 -17.68 4.35
N LEU A 57 -2.99 -17.45 4.12
CA LEU A 57 -2.49 -16.66 3.03
C LEU A 57 -2.16 -17.61 1.87
N VAL A 58 -2.70 -17.34 0.69
CA VAL A 58 -2.48 -18.15 -0.51
C VAL A 58 -1.66 -17.36 -1.54
N ARG A 59 -0.96 -18.11 -2.40
CA ARG A 59 -0.17 -17.58 -3.49
C ARG A 59 -0.61 -18.17 -4.81
N CYS A 60 -0.82 -17.31 -5.80
CA CYS A 60 -1.10 -17.73 -7.17
C CYS A 60 0.15 -18.33 -7.81
N ALA A 61 0.04 -19.55 -8.37
CA ALA A 61 1.13 -20.21 -9.07
C ALA A 61 1.50 -19.50 -10.38
N ASP A 62 0.52 -18.86 -11.05
CA ASP A 62 0.72 -18.26 -12.38
C ASP A 62 1.49 -16.94 -12.31
N CYS A 63 1.16 -16.04 -11.36
CA CYS A 63 1.77 -14.70 -11.30
C CYS A 63 2.57 -14.42 -10.03
N GLY A 64 2.50 -15.29 -9.02
CA GLY A 64 3.22 -15.14 -7.76
C GLY A 64 2.61 -14.11 -6.79
N PHE A 65 1.37 -13.64 -7.06
CA PHE A 65 0.65 -12.75 -6.16
C PHE A 65 0.14 -13.50 -4.93
N GLY A 66 0.30 -12.91 -3.74
CA GLY A 66 -0.23 -13.44 -2.49
C GLY A 66 -1.45 -12.67 -2.04
N GLN A 67 -2.45 -13.39 -1.52
CA GLN A 67 -3.72 -12.83 -1.05
C GLN A 67 -4.32 -13.72 0.05
N PRO A 68 -5.28 -13.24 0.87
CA PRO A 68 -6.02 -14.08 1.80
C PRO A 68 -6.83 -15.16 1.07
N ALA A 69 -6.96 -16.35 1.67
CA ALA A 69 -7.80 -17.42 1.14
C ALA A 69 -9.30 -17.13 1.24
N ALA A 70 -9.68 -16.20 2.11
CA ALA A 70 -11.05 -15.75 2.31
C ALA A 70 -11.08 -14.31 2.83
N LEU A 71 -12.18 -13.60 2.60
CA LEU A 71 -12.42 -12.27 3.12
C LEU A 71 -13.57 -12.26 4.13
N PRO A 72 -13.53 -11.37 5.13
CA PRO A 72 -14.67 -11.12 6.02
C PRO A 72 -15.92 -10.69 5.23
N THR A 73 -17.07 -11.18 5.65
CA THR A 73 -18.37 -10.85 5.04
C THR A 73 -19.05 -9.65 5.67
N LEU A 74 -18.42 -9.05 6.70
CA LEU A 74 -18.90 -7.84 7.33
C LEU A 74 -18.83 -6.67 6.32
N PRO A 75 -19.93 -5.96 6.08
CA PRO A 75 -19.94 -4.81 5.19
C PRO A 75 -18.92 -3.74 5.64
N ASN A 76 -18.19 -3.19 4.69
CA ASN A 76 -17.17 -2.15 4.91
C ASN A 76 -16.09 -2.55 5.93
N TYR A 77 -15.77 -3.86 6.02
CA TYR A 77 -14.82 -4.39 7.01
C TYR A 77 -13.50 -3.62 7.03
N PHE A 78 -12.91 -3.34 5.87
CA PHE A 78 -11.59 -2.69 5.78
C PHE A 78 -11.66 -1.20 6.17
N ASP A 79 -12.73 -0.49 5.80
CA ASP A 79 -12.93 0.92 6.19
C ASP A 79 -13.12 1.04 7.70
N ARG A 80 -13.94 0.14 8.28
CA ARG A 80 -14.17 0.05 9.73
C ARG A 80 -12.88 -0.30 10.48
N LEU A 81 -12.11 -1.26 9.95
CA LEU A 81 -10.81 -1.64 10.50
C LEU A 81 -9.82 -0.48 10.48
N TYR A 82 -9.78 0.27 9.38
CA TYR A 82 -8.90 1.44 9.24
C TYR A 82 -9.31 2.56 10.21
N ASP A 83 -10.60 2.81 10.36
CA ASP A 83 -11.11 3.84 11.29
C ASP A 83 -10.82 3.48 12.74
N GLN A 84 -10.94 2.23 13.15
CA GLN A 84 -10.59 1.77 14.50
C GLN A 84 -9.10 1.89 14.83
N ARG A 85 -8.22 1.84 13.82
CA ARG A 85 -6.77 1.99 13.99
C ARG A 85 -6.33 3.44 14.05
N TRP A 86 -7.23 4.38 13.87
CA TRP A 86 -6.88 5.79 13.90
C TRP A 86 -6.36 6.22 15.27
N ASP A 87 -5.25 6.93 15.27
CA ASP A 87 -4.62 7.54 16.43
C ASP A 87 -4.06 8.91 16.07
N ALA A 88 -4.44 9.95 16.86
CA ALA A 88 -4.05 11.33 16.59
C ALA A 88 -2.53 11.53 16.63
N GLN A 89 -1.84 10.89 17.59
CA GLN A 89 -0.39 11.01 17.72
C GLN A 89 0.32 10.31 16.56
N TRP A 90 -0.23 9.21 16.06
CA TRP A 90 0.31 8.54 14.89
C TRP A 90 0.23 9.44 13.65
N VAL A 91 -0.90 10.11 13.41
CA VAL A 91 -1.07 11.05 12.28
C VAL A 91 -0.06 12.20 12.38
N VAL A 92 0.12 12.79 13.58
CA VAL A 92 1.13 13.84 13.82
C VAL A 92 2.54 13.31 13.54
N ASN A 93 2.88 12.12 14.03
CA ASN A 93 4.19 11.52 13.84
C ASN A 93 4.50 11.19 12.38
N GLU A 94 3.49 10.81 11.58
CA GLU A 94 3.65 10.58 10.14
C GLU A 94 3.98 11.88 9.39
N PHE A 95 3.42 13.01 9.82
CA PHE A 95 3.77 14.29 9.23
C PHE A 95 5.13 14.82 9.72
N GLU A 96 5.39 14.81 11.02
CA GLU A 96 6.58 15.44 11.63
C GLU A 96 7.81 14.52 11.63
N GLY A 97 7.61 13.21 11.60
CA GLY A 97 8.67 12.23 11.84
C GLY A 97 9.70 12.10 10.73
N GLY A 98 9.38 12.42 9.49
CA GLY A 98 10.33 12.48 8.37
C GLY A 98 10.95 11.16 7.92
N SER A 99 10.48 10.01 8.41
CA SER A 99 11.05 8.70 8.06
C SER A 99 10.90 8.36 6.58
N LYS A 100 9.86 8.88 5.93
CA LYS A 100 9.54 8.66 4.51
C LYS A 100 10.10 9.73 3.55
N ASP A 101 10.78 10.76 4.05
CA ASP A 101 11.28 11.88 3.22
C ASP A 101 12.19 11.43 2.09
N PHE A 102 13.06 10.45 2.37
CA PHE A 102 13.92 9.89 1.34
C PHE A 102 13.12 9.18 0.24
N ILE A 103 12.06 8.46 0.60
CA ILE A 103 11.14 7.82 -0.34
C ILE A 103 10.47 8.87 -1.21
N PHE A 104 9.90 9.90 -0.61
CA PHE A 104 9.20 10.99 -1.30
C PHE A 104 10.13 11.73 -2.27
N GLY A 105 11.34 12.04 -1.83
CA GLY A 105 12.34 12.66 -2.70
C GLY A 105 12.76 11.79 -3.89
N VAL A 106 12.81 10.46 -3.73
CA VAL A 106 13.09 9.53 -4.84
C VAL A 106 11.93 9.48 -5.81
N ILE A 107 10.68 9.41 -5.33
CA ILE A 107 9.48 9.41 -6.16
C ILE A 107 9.40 10.70 -6.98
N LEU A 108 9.52 11.85 -6.34
CA LEU A 108 9.40 13.15 -7.01
C LEU A 108 10.49 13.35 -8.07
N ARG A 109 11.74 13.02 -7.78
CA ARG A 109 12.81 13.08 -8.80
C ARG A 109 12.53 12.21 -10.03
N GLU A 110 11.91 11.06 -9.85
CA GLU A 110 11.55 10.20 -10.96
C GLU A 110 10.34 10.74 -11.73
N LEU A 111 9.35 11.29 -11.05
CA LEU A 111 8.22 11.97 -11.66
C LEU A 111 8.66 13.20 -12.45
N ASP A 112 9.60 13.99 -11.92
CA ASP A 112 10.17 15.17 -12.60
C ASP A 112 10.83 14.83 -13.93
N ARG A 113 11.50 13.67 -14.01
CA ARG A 113 12.10 13.20 -15.27
C ARG A 113 11.08 12.71 -16.29
N ARG A 114 9.97 12.09 -15.82
CA ARG A 114 8.94 11.52 -16.68
C ARG A 114 7.92 12.55 -17.13
N VAL A 115 7.69 13.58 -16.32
CA VAL A 115 6.76 14.69 -16.56
C VAL A 115 7.52 16.02 -16.47
N PRO A 116 8.35 16.35 -17.48
CA PRO A 116 9.20 17.55 -17.42
C PRO A 116 8.45 18.84 -17.71
N LYS A 117 7.30 18.77 -18.41
CA LYS A 117 6.50 19.96 -18.79
C LYS A 117 5.79 20.56 -17.58
N ARG A 118 5.73 21.89 -17.52
CA ARG A 118 5.01 22.66 -16.50
C ARG A 118 3.96 23.57 -17.16
N PRO A 119 2.82 23.93 -16.51
CA PRO A 119 2.39 23.45 -15.19
C PRO A 119 2.05 21.95 -15.22
N ARG A 120 2.08 21.30 -14.07
CA ARG A 120 1.83 19.85 -13.95
C ARG A 120 1.07 19.54 -12.68
N THR A 121 0.08 18.68 -12.79
CA THR A 121 -0.86 18.32 -11.74
C THR A 121 -0.55 16.95 -11.16
N LEU A 122 -0.68 16.81 -9.84
CA LEU A 122 -0.46 15.55 -9.13
C LEU A 122 -1.61 15.26 -8.16
N LEU A 123 -2.11 14.02 -8.21
CA LEU A 123 -3.03 13.46 -7.22
C LEU A 123 -2.29 12.50 -6.30
N ASP A 124 -2.43 12.70 -4.99
CA ASP A 124 -1.98 11.76 -3.96
C ASP A 124 -3.18 10.95 -3.44
N VAL A 125 -3.16 9.65 -3.68
CA VAL A 125 -4.23 8.72 -3.30
C VAL A 125 -3.87 8.06 -1.97
N GLY A 126 -4.69 8.28 -0.93
CA GLY A 126 -4.37 7.93 0.45
C GLY A 126 -3.35 8.90 1.01
N ALA A 127 -3.65 10.20 0.93
CA ALA A 127 -2.73 11.28 1.29
C ALA A 127 -2.33 11.28 2.77
N HIS A 128 -3.02 10.49 3.61
CA HIS A 128 -2.78 10.35 5.04
C HIS A 128 -2.57 11.73 5.70
N ALA A 129 -1.47 11.94 6.44
CA ALA A 129 -1.15 13.20 7.11
C ALA A 129 -0.77 14.36 6.16
N GLY A 130 -0.71 14.14 4.83
CA GLY A 130 -0.40 15.17 3.83
C GLY A 130 1.08 15.48 3.64
N ARG A 131 2.00 14.67 4.21
CA ARG A 131 3.43 14.96 4.11
C ARG A 131 3.95 14.86 2.68
N PHE A 132 3.50 13.88 1.88
CA PHE A 132 3.87 13.79 0.47
C PHE A 132 3.34 14.97 -0.35
N LEU A 133 2.10 15.43 -0.08
CA LEU A 133 1.52 16.62 -0.71
C LEU A 133 2.40 17.87 -0.47
N HIS A 134 2.88 18.04 0.78
CA HIS A 134 3.78 19.14 1.12
C HIS A 134 5.06 19.07 0.28
N PHE A 135 5.73 17.92 0.19
CA PHE A 135 6.93 17.72 -0.62
C PHE A 135 6.68 17.95 -2.12
N ALA A 136 5.57 17.48 -2.65
CA ALA A 136 5.23 17.64 -4.05
C ALA A 136 4.97 19.12 -4.41
N ARG A 137 4.28 19.86 -3.54
CA ARG A 137 4.11 21.31 -3.72
C ARG A 137 5.46 22.04 -3.74
N GLU A 138 6.36 21.75 -2.78
CA GLU A 138 7.70 22.34 -2.73
C GLU A 138 8.53 22.01 -3.98
N ALA A 139 8.28 20.83 -4.61
CA ALA A 139 8.87 20.47 -5.90
C ALA A 139 8.19 21.12 -7.12
N GLY A 140 7.19 22.01 -6.89
CA GLY A 140 6.52 22.79 -7.94
C GLY A 140 5.45 22.02 -8.71
N TRP A 141 4.76 21.07 -8.04
CA TRP A 141 3.55 20.44 -8.55
C TRP A 141 2.30 21.18 -8.06
N GLU A 142 1.28 21.25 -8.91
CA GLU A 142 -0.08 21.56 -8.49
C GLU A 142 -0.68 20.27 -7.92
N VAL A 143 -0.98 20.25 -6.61
CA VAL A 143 -1.29 19.02 -5.91
C VAL A 143 -2.66 19.06 -5.26
N GLU A 144 -3.33 17.92 -5.28
CA GLU A 144 -4.48 17.64 -4.43
C GLU A 144 -4.39 16.19 -3.92
N GLY A 145 -5.08 15.90 -2.81
CA GLY A 145 -5.10 14.59 -2.18
C GLY A 145 -6.51 14.05 -2.00
N ILE A 146 -6.62 12.73 -1.92
CA ILE A 146 -7.81 12.05 -1.42
C ILE A 146 -7.42 11.16 -0.24
N GLU A 147 -8.27 11.15 0.79
CA GLU A 147 -8.10 10.36 2.01
C GLU A 147 -9.48 9.92 2.52
N LEU A 148 -9.63 8.63 2.87
CA LEU A 148 -10.92 8.08 3.31
C LEU A 148 -11.29 8.51 4.73
N ASN A 149 -10.32 8.50 5.64
CA ASN A 149 -10.60 8.84 7.03
C ASN A 149 -10.83 10.35 7.18
N PRO A 150 -12.02 10.80 7.66
CA PRO A 150 -12.35 12.21 7.74
C PRO A 150 -11.45 13.01 8.66
N ARG A 151 -11.00 12.41 9.78
CA ARG A 151 -10.11 13.05 10.75
C ARG A 151 -8.71 13.27 10.16
N THR A 152 -8.22 12.29 9.43
CA THR A 152 -6.91 12.35 8.76
C THR A 152 -6.94 13.33 7.59
N ALA A 153 -8.01 13.31 6.77
CA ALA A 153 -8.19 14.26 5.67
C ALA A 153 -8.24 15.72 6.18
N ALA A 154 -9.01 15.97 7.25
CA ALA A 154 -9.11 17.29 7.87
C ALA A 154 -7.74 17.76 8.43
N TYR A 155 -6.99 16.88 9.08
CA TYR A 155 -5.64 17.18 9.57
C TYR A 155 -4.71 17.54 8.41
N ALA A 156 -4.67 16.72 7.36
CA ALA A 156 -3.82 16.95 6.19
C ALA A 156 -4.13 18.29 5.50
N ALA A 157 -5.40 18.59 5.28
CA ALA A 157 -5.83 19.86 4.70
C ALA A 157 -5.42 21.06 5.57
N ALA A 158 -5.67 21.00 6.88
CA ALA A 158 -5.30 22.07 7.82
C ALA A 158 -3.78 22.25 7.92
N ARG A 159 -3.02 21.15 7.92
CA ARG A 159 -1.56 21.17 8.10
C ARG A 159 -0.82 21.65 6.87
N THR A 160 -1.32 21.32 5.67
CA THR A 160 -0.66 21.65 4.41
C THR A 160 -1.21 22.92 3.74
N GLY A 161 -2.45 23.30 4.03
CA GLY A 161 -3.19 24.33 3.30
C GLY A 161 -3.55 23.92 1.87
N LEU A 162 -3.54 22.60 1.57
CA LEU A 162 -3.82 22.05 0.25
C LEU A 162 -5.18 21.34 0.21
N PRO A 163 -5.80 21.21 -0.99
CA PRO A 163 -7.04 20.46 -1.13
C PRO A 163 -6.81 18.98 -0.80
N VAL A 164 -7.52 18.48 0.21
CA VAL A 164 -7.59 17.04 0.55
C VAL A 164 -9.07 16.68 0.68
N HIS A 165 -9.55 15.83 -0.22
CA HIS A 165 -10.94 15.46 -0.30
C HIS A 165 -11.19 14.14 0.44
N GLN A 166 -12.23 14.12 1.27
CA GLN A 166 -12.68 12.89 1.92
C GLN A 166 -13.48 12.05 0.91
N MET A 167 -12.79 11.22 0.15
CA MET A 167 -13.41 10.31 -0.83
C MET A 167 -12.45 9.20 -1.26
N ASN A 168 -13.00 8.19 -1.93
CA ASN A 168 -12.19 7.18 -2.61
C ASN A 168 -11.92 7.57 -4.09
N ALA A 169 -11.00 6.85 -4.72
CA ALA A 169 -10.59 7.11 -6.10
C ALA A 169 -11.72 6.88 -7.12
N HIS A 170 -12.64 5.94 -6.86
CA HIS A 170 -13.76 5.65 -7.75
C HIS A 170 -14.71 6.86 -7.83
N ALA A 171 -15.05 7.46 -6.69
CA ALA A 171 -15.90 8.64 -6.65
C ALA A 171 -15.26 9.85 -7.37
N LEU A 172 -13.92 9.99 -7.28
CA LEU A 172 -13.21 11.05 -7.99
C LEU A 172 -13.21 10.83 -9.51
N ALA A 173 -13.13 9.58 -9.97
CA ALA A 173 -13.06 9.24 -11.41
C ALA A 173 -14.34 9.59 -12.19
N ASP A 174 -15.47 9.71 -11.51
CA ASP A 174 -16.75 10.13 -12.12
C ASP A 174 -16.76 11.62 -12.52
N GLY A 175 -15.82 12.42 -11.98
CA GLY A 175 -15.77 13.88 -12.14
C GLY A 175 -14.98 14.42 -13.32
N ARG A 176 -14.54 13.60 -14.29
CA ARG A 176 -13.72 13.97 -15.48
C ARG A 176 -12.39 14.67 -15.18
N ARG A 177 -11.88 14.61 -13.96
CA ARG A 177 -10.55 15.13 -13.62
C ARG A 177 -9.47 14.17 -14.11
N SER A 178 -8.33 14.71 -14.53
CA SER A 178 -7.15 13.90 -14.85
C SER A 178 -5.87 14.65 -14.51
N TYR A 179 -4.84 13.90 -14.15
CA TYR A 179 -3.59 14.40 -13.60
C TYR A 179 -2.41 13.95 -14.44
N ASP A 180 -1.33 14.74 -14.44
CA ASP A 180 -0.07 14.36 -15.07
C ASP A 180 0.63 13.24 -14.29
N ALA A 181 0.44 13.22 -12.97
CA ALA A 181 0.89 12.12 -12.11
C ALA A 181 -0.19 11.73 -11.09
N VAL A 182 -0.29 10.44 -10.79
CA VAL A 182 -1.09 9.88 -9.69
C VAL A 182 -0.17 9.04 -8.83
N VAL A 183 -0.17 9.25 -7.51
CA VAL A 183 0.76 8.59 -6.58
C VAL A 183 -0.01 7.80 -5.53
N LEU A 184 0.48 6.60 -5.23
CA LEU A 184 0.02 5.75 -4.12
C LEU A 184 1.25 5.27 -3.35
N THR A 185 1.38 5.69 -2.11
CA THR A 185 2.46 5.23 -1.23
C THR A 185 1.87 4.50 -0.04
N ASP A 186 2.10 3.20 0.06
CA ASP A 186 1.56 2.34 1.13
C ASP A 186 0.02 2.35 1.18
N VAL A 187 -0.64 2.19 0.03
CA VAL A 187 -2.11 2.15 -0.12
C VAL A 187 -2.57 0.88 -0.80
N LEU A 188 -1.96 0.53 -1.93
CA LEU A 188 -2.46 -0.56 -2.79
C LEU A 188 -2.44 -1.93 -2.08
N GLU A 189 -1.55 -2.14 -1.12
CA GLU A 189 -1.49 -3.37 -0.31
C GLU A 189 -2.69 -3.58 0.61
N HIS A 190 -3.46 -2.54 0.88
CA HIS A 190 -4.62 -2.58 1.78
C HIS A 190 -5.95 -2.81 1.06
N ILE A 191 -6.00 -2.62 -0.26
CA ILE A 191 -7.24 -2.59 -1.03
C ILE A 191 -7.46 -3.93 -1.73
N PRO A 192 -8.49 -4.73 -1.40
CA PRO A 192 -8.85 -5.90 -2.17
C PRO A 192 -9.04 -5.58 -3.66
N GLU A 193 -8.79 -6.57 -4.53
CA GLU A 193 -8.97 -6.42 -5.99
C GLU A 193 -8.18 -5.25 -6.59
N PRO A 194 -6.84 -5.20 -6.41
CA PRO A 194 -6.02 -4.02 -6.71
C PRO A 194 -6.04 -3.62 -8.20
N VAL A 195 -6.39 -4.53 -9.11
CA VAL A 195 -6.49 -4.24 -10.56
C VAL A 195 -7.65 -3.29 -10.84
N ASP A 196 -8.75 -3.39 -10.10
CA ASP A 196 -9.91 -2.49 -10.26
C ASP A 196 -9.56 -1.06 -9.84
N LEU A 197 -8.90 -0.90 -8.69
CA LEU A 197 -8.38 0.41 -8.28
C LEU A 197 -7.41 0.98 -9.32
N LEU A 198 -6.44 0.19 -9.79
CA LEU A 198 -5.47 0.63 -10.80
C LEU A 198 -6.15 1.03 -12.12
N ALA A 199 -7.19 0.30 -12.55
CA ALA A 199 -7.98 0.67 -13.74
C ALA A 199 -8.73 2.00 -13.55
N THR A 200 -9.20 2.26 -12.34
CA THR A 200 -9.79 3.55 -11.96
C THR A 200 -8.75 4.67 -12.01
N LEU A 201 -7.54 4.43 -11.50
CA LEU A 201 -6.44 5.40 -11.58
C LEU A 201 -5.99 5.67 -13.01
N ALA A 202 -6.12 4.69 -13.92
CA ALA A 202 -5.86 4.94 -15.34
C ALA A 202 -6.83 5.97 -15.94
N LYS A 203 -8.08 6.04 -15.46
CA LYS A 203 -9.02 7.09 -15.88
C LYS A 203 -8.63 8.47 -15.33
N LEU A 204 -8.06 8.51 -14.14
CA LEU A 204 -7.58 9.74 -13.48
C LEU A 204 -6.20 10.20 -13.97
N THR A 205 -5.47 9.39 -14.71
CA THR A 205 -4.15 9.74 -15.24
C THR A 205 -4.30 10.21 -16.68
N LYS A 206 -3.72 11.35 -17.09
CA LYS A 206 -3.70 11.82 -18.48
C LYS A 206 -2.99 10.80 -19.39
N GLU A 207 -3.30 10.78 -20.67
CA GLU A 207 -2.53 9.99 -21.65
C GLU A 207 -1.06 10.42 -21.63
N GLY A 208 -0.15 9.45 -21.55
CA GLY A 208 1.27 9.71 -21.34
C GLY A 208 1.63 10.15 -19.91
N GLY A 209 0.64 10.36 -19.05
CA GLY A 209 0.83 10.62 -17.63
C GLY A 209 1.32 9.39 -16.87
N VAL A 210 1.70 9.56 -15.60
CA VAL A 210 2.42 8.54 -14.82
C VAL A 210 1.67 8.18 -13.55
N VAL A 211 1.45 6.88 -13.29
CA VAL A 211 1.13 6.38 -11.96
C VAL A 211 2.42 5.96 -11.25
N ALA A 212 2.59 6.37 -10.00
CA ALA A 212 3.68 5.90 -9.12
C ALA A 212 3.10 5.13 -7.95
N VAL A 213 3.52 3.87 -7.79
CA VAL A 213 3.00 2.97 -6.75
C VAL A 213 4.16 2.44 -5.90
N LYS A 214 4.09 2.62 -4.58
CA LYS A 214 5.02 2.00 -3.64
C LYS A 214 4.25 1.02 -2.76
N VAL A 215 4.74 -0.24 -2.70
CA VAL A 215 4.16 -1.32 -1.89
C VAL A 215 5.24 -2.19 -1.26
N PRO A 216 4.96 -2.90 -0.16
CA PRO A 216 5.84 -3.96 0.33
C PRO A 216 6.01 -5.09 -0.69
N CYS A 217 7.22 -5.66 -0.80
CA CYS A 217 7.44 -6.89 -1.56
C CYS A 217 7.07 -8.10 -0.70
N GLY A 218 5.93 -8.71 -0.95
CA GLY A 218 5.38 -9.81 -0.13
C GLY A 218 6.36 -10.98 0.03
N SER A 219 7.01 -11.43 -1.06
CA SER A 219 7.99 -12.52 -1.01
C SER A 219 9.21 -12.18 -0.13
N SER A 220 9.74 -10.97 -0.26
CA SER A 220 10.90 -10.52 0.52
C SER A 220 10.54 -10.29 2.00
N GLN A 221 9.33 -9.80 2.28
CA GLN A 221 8.84 -9.65 3.65
C GLN A 221 8.70 -11.02 4.34
N VAL A 222 8.20 -12.05 3.65
CA VAL A 222 8.13 -13.42 4.20
C VAL A 222 9.52 -13.94 4.53
N VAL A 223 10.49 -13.78 3.64
CA VAL A 223 11.88 -14.20 3.90
C VAL A 223 12.44 -13.47 5.13
N LYS A 224 12.28 -12.15 5.19
CA LYS A 224 12.72 -11.34 6.33
C LYS A 224 12.13 -11.82 7.65
N GLU A 225 10.81 -12.03 7.71
CA GLU A 225 10.13 -12.47 8.92
C GLU A 225 10.56 -13.89 9.35
N ARG A 226 10.77 -14.80 8.40
CA ARG A 226 11.29 -16.14 8.68
C ARG A 226 12.71 -16.13 9.21
N VAL A 227 13.61 -15.35 8.60
CA VAL A 227 14.97 -15.18 9.10
C VAL A 227 14.94 -14.60 10.50
N ARG A 228 14.13 -13.59 10.74
CA ARG A 228 13.97 -12.98 12.06
C ARG A 228 13.45 -13.99 13.09
N ALA A 229 12.43 -14.78 12.75
CA ALA A 229 11.87 -15.81 13.61
C ALA A 229 12.88 -16.94 13.91
N ALA A 230 13.75 -17.28 12.97
CA ALA A 230 14.79 -18.31 13.16
C ALA A 230 15.93 -17.88 14.08
N VAL A 231 16.23 -16.56 14.16
CA VAL A 231 17.36 -16.05 14.97
C VAL A 231 16.90 -15.33 16.24
N THR A 232 15.58 -15.15 16.43
CA THR A 232 14.99 -14.52 17.62
C THR A 232 13.70 -15.25 17.98
N SER A 233 13.13 -14.97 19.17
CA SER A 233 11.79 -15.44 19.57
C SER A 233 10.64 -14.67 18.89
N HIS A 234 10.91 -13.97 17.79
CA HIS A 234 9.91 -13.18 17.06
C HIS A 234 8.86 -14.08 16.39
N ARG A 235 7.59 -13.73 16.56
CA ARG A 235 6.49 -14.37 15.82
C ARG A 235 6.35 -13.69 14.44
N VAL A 236 6.04 -14.48 13.42
CA VAL A 236 5.73 -13.93 12.09
C VAL A 236 4.40 -13.17 12.13
N THR A 237 4.42 -11.90 11.78
CA THR A 237 3.26 -10.97 11.88
C THR A 237 2.85 -10.36 10.54
N LEU A 238 3.28 -10.96 9.43
CA LEU A 238 3.18 -10.40 8.08
C LEU A 238 1.76 -10.03 7.64
N ALA A 239 0.77 -10.77 8.09
CA ALA A 239 -0.62 -10.61 7.65
C ALA A 239 -1.57 -10.32 8.83
N ASP A 240 -1.02 -9.89 9.97
CA ASP A 240 -1.81 -9.62 11.17
C ASP A 240 -2.94 -8.65 10.85
N ASN A 241 -4.15 -9.02 11.27
CA ASN A 241 -5.37 -8.23 11.17
C ASN A 241 -5.85 -7.91 9.75
N LEU A 242 -5.40 -8.63 8.72
CA LEU A 242 -5.71 -8.31 7.31
C LEU A 242 -5.39 -6.87 6.91
N VAL A 243 -4.39 -6.25 7.54
CA VAL A 243 -3.99 -4.89 7.20
C VAL A 243 -3.38 -4.85 5.81
N HIS A 244 -2.51 -5.80 5.51
CA HIS A 244 -1.97 -6.00 4.17
C HIS A 244 -2.63 -7.22 3.54
N VAL A 245 -3.58 -7.00 2.64
CA VAL A 245 -4.27 -8.07 1.91
C VAL A 245 -3.57 -8.43 0.61
N ASN A 246 -2.77 -7.51 0.05
CA ASN A 246 -2.05 -7.72 -1.20
C ASN A 246 -0.55 -7.90 -0.96
N HIS A 247 -0.05 -9.09 -1.30
CA HIS A 247 1.36 -9.44 -1.19
C HIS A 247 1.98 -9.49 -2.60
N PHE A 248 2.41 -8.35 -3.10
CA PHE A 248 2.99 -8.24 -4.43
C PHE A 248 4.39 -8.87 -4.51
N SER A 249 4.66 -9.51 -5.65
CA SER A 249 6.00 -9.74 -6.18
C SER A 249 6.28 -8.73 -7.30
N PRO A 250 7.53 -8.54 -7.74
CA PRO A 250 7.82 -7.66 -8.88
C PRO A 250 6.96 -7.99 -10.11
N ARG A 251 6.87 -9.28 -10.45
CA ARG A 251 6.08 -9.80 -11.59
C ARG A 251 4.58 -9.51 -11.44
N SER A 252 4.01 -9.74 -10.25
CA SER A 252 2.57 -9.52 -10.06
C SER A 252 2.20 -8.04 -10.04
N LEU A 253 3.08 -7.16 -9.54
CA LEU A 253 2.87 -5.72 -9.60
C LEU A 253 2.95 -5.19 -11.03
N GLU A 254 3.92 -5.66 -11.80
CA GLU A 254 4.04 -5.36 -13.22
C GLU A 254 2.80 -5.81 -14.02
N LEU A 255 2.34 -7.03 -13.77
CA LEU A 255 1.14 -7.57 -14.41
C LEU A 255 -0.12 -6.79 -14.03
N ALA A 256 -0.30 -6.42 -12.75
CA ALA A 256 -1.43 -5.62 -12.30
C ALA A 256 -1.52 -4.27 -13.03
N LEU A 257 -0.39 -3.56 -13.11
CA LEU A 257 -0.32 -2.29 -13.83
C LEU A 257 -0.58 -2.46 -15.34
N SER A 258 0.02 -3.50 -15.97
CA SER A 258 -0.15 -3.76 -17.40
C SER A 258 -1.60 -4.04 -17.74
N ARG A 259 -2.32 -4.82 -16.92
CA ARG A 259 -3.74 -5.13 -17.09
C ARG A 259 -4.64 -3.92 -16.91
N SER A 260 -4.18 -2.93 -16.17
CA SER A 260 -4.91 -1.69 -15.88
C SER A 260 -4.63 -0.57 -16.87
N GLY A 261 -3.91 -0.84 -17.99
CA GLY A 261 -3.69 0.12 -19.07
C GLY A 261 -2.41 0.95 -18.94
N PHE A 262 -1.48 0.54 -18.07
CA PHE A 262 -0.18 1.19 -17.92
C PHE A 262 0.94 0.38 -18.58
N GLU A 263 2.01 1.08 -18.97
CA GLU A 263 3.30 0.49 -19.33
C GLU A 263 4.23 0.61 -18.10
N PRO A 264 4.44 -0.49 -17.33
CA PRO A 264 5.10 -0.41 -16.05
C PRO A 264 6.62 -0.54 -16.14
N SER A 265 7.30 0.04 -15.14
CA SER A 265 8.67 -0.32 -14.78
C SER A 265 8.74 -0.51 -13.27
N VAL A 266 9.16 -1.69 -12.81
CA VAL A 266 9.23 -2.05 -11.39
C VAL A 266 10.68 -2.12 -10.94
N ARG A 267 10.97 -1.58 -9.76
CA ARG A 267 12.30 -1.55 -9.15
C ARG A 267 12.20 -1.65 -7.63
N ALA A 268 13.32 -1.87 -6.94
CA ALA A 268 13.35 -1.76 -5.49
C ALA A 268 13.02 -0.31 -5.06
N ALA A 269 12.14 -0.17 -4.06
CA ALA A 269 11.80 1.12 -3.47
C ALA A 269 12.89 1.60 -2.51
N ALA A 270 13.00 2.93 -2.38
CA ALA A 270 13.82 3.55 -1.36
C ALA A 270 13.34 3.13 0.05
N PRO A 271 14.25 2.93 1.01
CA PRO A 271 13.88 2.59 2.37
C PRO A 271 13.40 3.80 3.16
N GLU A 272 12.60 3.55 4.17
CA GLU A 272 12.41 4.50 5.25
C GLU A 272 13.72 4.70 6.01
N LEU A 273 14.05 5.95 6.31
CA LEU A 273 15.22 6.30 7.09
C LEU A 273 14.77 6.91 8.42
N GLN A 274 15.33 6.45 9.52
CA GLN A 274 15.06 7.06 10.81
C GLN A 274 15.70 8.45 10.84
N PRO A 275 14.93 9.50 11.21
CA PRO A 275 15.48 10.86 11.26
C PRO A 275 16.67 10.96 12.22
N ALA A 276 17.63 11.82 11.87
CA ALA A 276 18.80 12.08 12.67
C ALA A 276 18.38 12.69 14.02
N GLN A 277 18.52 11.94 15.10
CA GLN A 277 18.50 12.48 16.47
C GLN A 277 19.90 12.42 17.03
N PRO A 278 20.32 13.39 17.85
CA PRO A 278 21.65 13.36 18.43
C PRO A 278 21.84 12.06 19.22
N ALA A 279 22.97 11.41 18.95
CA ALA A 279 23.53 10.28 19.68
C ALA A 279 22.77 8.95 19.69
N ARG A 280 22.74 8.22 18.53
CA ARG A 280 22.69 6.74 18.63
C ARG A 280 23.34 6.10 17.40
N PHE A 281 24.58 5.67 17.55
CA PHE A 281 25.37 4.86 16.60
C PHE A 281 24.53 3.72 15.94
N ARG A 282 23.66 3.05 16.70
CA ARG A 282 22.75 2.01 16.19
C ARG A 282 21.81 2.50 15.07
N ARG A 283 21.35 3.75 15.08
CA ARG A 283 20.47 4.29 14.04
C ARG A 283 21.25 4.60 12.76
N VAL A 284 22.44 5.17 12.91
CA VAL A 284 23.32 5.43 11.76
C VAL A 284 23.69 4.12 11.08
N ALA A 285 24.07 3.09 11.83
CA ALA A 285 24.37 1.77 11.29
C ALA A 285 23.14 1.12 10.63
N SER A 286 21.95 1.25 11.24
CA SER A 286 20.70 0.74 10.65
C SER A 286 20.36 1.44 9.34
N ASN A 287 20.45 2.78 9.28
CA ASN A 287 20.21 3.53 8.05
C ASN A 287 21.24 3.20 6.97
N ALA A 288 22.52 3.08 7.33
CA ALA A 288 23.58 2.67 6.41
C ALA A 288 23.29 1.28 5.83
N LEU A 289 22.91 0.30 6.67
CA LEU A 289 22.53 -1.03 6.19
C LEU A 289 21.34 -0.98 5.24
N ARG A 290 20.29 -0.19 5.56
CA ARG A 290 19.15 -0.01 4.67
C ARG A 290 19.52 0.59 3.32
N LEU A 291 20.42 1.58 3.30
CA LEU A 291 20.90 2.19 2.07
C LEU A 291 21.76 1.23 1.23
N VAL A 292 22.65 0.45 1.88
CA VAL A 292 23.44 -0.59 1.18
C VAL A 292 22.52 -1.65 0.60
N THR A 293 21.58 -2.17 1.38
CA THR A 293 20.59 -3.15 0.90
C THR A 293 19.79 -2.59 -0.29
N TYR A 294 19.36 -1.35 -0.21
CA TYR A 294 18.68 -0.66 -1.31
C TYR A 294 19.56 -0.53 -2.55
N ALA A 295 20.81 -0.11 -2.39
CA ALA A 295 21.75 0.01 -3.51
C ALA A 295 21.96 -1.34 -4.22
N LEU A 296 22.15 -2.42 -3.46
CA LEU A 296 22.27 -3.78 -4.00
C LEU A 296 20.99 -4.24 -4.71
N ALA A 297 19.83 -3.97 -4.11
CA ALA A 297 18.54 -4.29 -4.72
C ALA A 297 18.25 -3.50 -6.01
N ARG A 298 18.98 -2.42 -6.27
CA ARG A 298 18.88 -1.59 -7.49
C ARG A 298 19.78 -2.08 -8.63
N LEU A 299 20.68 -2.98 -8.38
CA LEU A 299 21.50 -3.62 -9.43
C LEU A 299 20.60 -4.45 -10.37
N PRO A 300 21.03 -4.72 -11.61
CA PRO A 300 20.29 -5.58 -12.52
C PRO A 300 19.88 -6.91 -11.87
N GLY A 301 18.60 -7.27 -11.92
CA GLY A 301 18.05 -8.45 -11.26
C GLY A 301 17.83 -8.33 -9.75
N GLY A 302 18.38 -7.32 -9.08
CA GLY A 302 18.31 -7.15 -7.62
C GLY A 302 16.89 -7.00 -7.08
N VAL A 303 15.96 -6.47 -7.88
CA VAL A 303 14.53 -6.35 -7.51
C VAL A 303 13.86 -7.71 -7.25
N HIS A 304 14.39 -8.79 -7.81
CA HIS A 304 13.89 -10.16 -7.62
C HIS A 304 14.54 -10.89 -6.43
N THR A 305 15.46 -10.24 -5.74
CA THR A 305 16.14 -10.80 -4.56
C THR A 305 15.40 -10.44 -3.27
N PRO A 306 15.64 -11.17 -2.16
CA PRO A 306 15.08 -10.82 -0.85
C PRO A 306 15.53 -9.46 -0.31
N LEU A 307 16.50 -8.81 -0.94
CA LEU A 307 16.97 -7.48 -0.56
C LEU A 307 15.97 -6.37 -0.92
N ALA A 308 15.12 -6.59 -1.93
CA ALA A 308 14.05 -5.67 -2.32
C ALA A 308 12.84 -5.82 -1.36
N LEU A 309 12.94 -5.25 -0.17
CA LEU A 309 11.87 -5.34 0.85
C LEU A 309 10.61 -4.58 0.46
N ASN A 310 10.73 -3.57 -0.37
CA ASN A 310 9.62 -2.80 -0.93
C ASN A 310 9.83 -2.61 -2.42
N LEU A 311 8.72 -2.48 -3.16
CA LEU A 311 8.68 -2.26 -4.59
C LEU A 311 8.22 -0.83 -4.89
N GLN A 312 8.85 -0.22 -5.88
CA GLN A 312 8.43 1.03 -6.49
C GLN A 312 8.15 0.77 -7.96
N ALA A 313 6.93 1.03 -8.37
CA ALA A 313 6.52 0.96 -9.78
C ALA A 313 6.19 2.33 -10.33
N TYR A 314 6.50 2.53 -11.60
CA TYR A 314 6.04 3.67 -12.39
C TYR A 314 5.38 3.12 -13.64
N GLY A 315 4.12 3.45 -13.85
CA GLY A 315 3.36 3.05 -15.03
C GLY A 315 3.03 4.28 -15.89
N VAL A 316 3.43 4.29 -17.14
CA VAL A 316 3.00 5.32 -18.10
C VAL A 316 1.65 4.90 -18.67
N ARG A 317 0.65 5.79 -18.61
CA ARG A 317 -0.65 5.50 -19.20
C ARG A 317 -0.51 5.41 -20.73
N ARG A 318 -0.96 4.28 -21.30
CA ARG A 318 -0.98 4.07 -22.75
C ARG A 318 -2.02 4.97 -23.40
N SER A 319 -1.68 5.53 -24.55
CA SER A 319 -2.66 6.10 -25.47
C SER A 319 -3.56 4.97 -26.00
N ARG A 320 -4.85 5.24 -26.12
CA ARG A 320 -5.81 4.29 -26.71
C ARG A 320 -5.64 4.20 -28.20
#